data_b0ef570ef9d4deb3b05b935aa3530b42
#
_entry.id   b0ef570ef9d4deb3b05b935aa3530b42
#
_cell.length_a   1.000
_cell.length_b   1.000
_cell.length_c   1.000
_cell.angle_alpha   90.00
_cell.angle_beta   90.00
_cell.angle_gamma   90.00
#
_symmetry.space_group_name_H-M   'P 1'
#
loop_
_entity.id
_entity.type
_entity.pdbx_description
1 polymer ?
#
loop_
_entity_poly.entity_id
_entity_poly.type
_entity_poly.pdbx_seq_one_letter_code
_entity_poly.pdbx_strand_id
1 'polypeptide(L)'
;YNTLGFFAPEQGYMSSAHQDELRRAVHRLHKAGIEVILDVVYNHTCEGSERGPTLSWRGLDNASYYRLVADNPRYTINDTGTGNTLNMTKARVIQMVADSLRYWATSFGIDGFRFDLGLTLGREATGFDPGAAFFDVLRQDPVLGRLKLIAEPWDVGPGGYQLGNFPPGFAEWNDKYRDTVREYWRGEPGKRGDLAARLAGSGDLFDRRARRPWASVNLLAAHDGFTLADTVMYEERHNEANGEDNRDGHSHNASRNWGAEGPTDDPAINDARGRVX
;
A
#
# COMPACT_ATOMS: atom_id res chain seq x y z
N TYR A 1 -4.10 -7.43 6.07
CA TYR A 1 -4.83 -6.28 5.50
C TYR A 1 -6.34 -6.45 5.65
N ASN A 2 -6.79 -6.94 6.80
CA ASN A 2 -8.23 -7.16 7.04
C ASN A 2 -8.59 -6.58 8.41
N THR A 3 -8.39 -5.30 8.56
CA THR A 3 -8.41 -4.59 9.84
C THR A 3 -9.81 -4.58 10.46
N LEU A 4 -9.91 -5.04 11.70
CA LEU A 4 -11.14 -4.96 12.49
C LEU A 4 -11.17 -3.68 13.34
N GLY A 5 -10.09 -3.39 14.05
CA GLY A 5 -10.03 -2.25 14.96
C GLY A 5 -9.02 -1.21 14.53
N PHE A 6 -9.47 0.04 14.39
CA PHE A 6 -8.61 1.13 13.90
C PHE A 6 -7.80 1.80 15.02
N PHE A 7 -8.08 1.46 16.29
CA PHE A 7 -7.48 2.14 17.44
C PHE A 7 -6.75 1.19 18.39
N ALA A 8 -6.46 -0.04 17.96
CA ALA A 8 -5.84 -1.01 18.85
C ALA A 8 -4.91 -1.94 18.07
N PRO A 9 -3.73 -2.24 18.63
CA PRO A 9 -2.90 -3.30 18.04
C PRO A 9 -3.51 -4.68 18.29
N GLU A 10 -3.22 -5.61 17.39
CA GLU A 10 -3.73 -6.98 17.49
C GLU A 10 -3.04 -7.71 18.65
N GLN A 11 -3.84 -8.17 19.61
CA GLN A 11 -3.31 -8.80 20.82
C GLN A 11 -2.58 -10.12 20.53
N GLY A 12 -2.93 -10.80 19.45
CA GLY A 12 -2.28 -12.05 19.07
C GLY A 12 -0.80 -11.94 18.77
N TYR A 13 -0.31 -10.72 18.51
CA TYR A 13 1.10 -10.49 18.27
C TYR A 13 1.87 -10.06 19.53
N MET A 14 1.21 -10.05 20.69
CA MET A 14 1.84 -9.61 21.93
C MET A 14 2.05 -10.80 22.88
N SER A 15 3.13 -10.76 23.63
CA SER A 15 3.41 -11.77 24.65
C SER A 15 2.59 -11.56 25.93
N SER A 16 2.08 -10.35 26.11
CA SER A 16 1.14 -10.00 27.19
C SER A 16 -0.01 -9.20 26.58
N ALA A 17 -1.09 -9.06 27.30
CA ALA A 17 -2.24 -8.33 26.78
C ALA A 17 -2.09 -6.81 26.90
N HIS A 18 -0.84 -6.31 26.90
CA HIS A 18 -0.58 -4.91 27.19
C HIS A 18 -0.03 -4.17 25.98
N GLN A 19 -0.71 -3.11 25.57
CA GLN A 19 -0.30 -2.28 24.43
C GLN A 19 1.10 -1.66 24.60
N ASP A 20 1.62 -1.58 25.83
CA ASP A 20 2.96 -1.07 26.07
C ASP A 20 4.05 -1.88 25.40
N GLU A 21 3.79 -3.14 25.03
CA GLU A 21 4.78 -3.90 24.26
C GLU A 21 5.10 -3.22 22.94
N LEU A 22 4.07 -2.76 22.23
CA LEU A 22 4.29 -2.06 20.96
C LEU A 22 5.01 -0.73 21.21
N ARG A 23 4.60 0.03 22.26
CA ARG A 23 5.30 1.28 22.60
C ARG A 23 6.78 1.04 22.88
N ARG A 24 7.09 -0.03 23.63
CA ARG A 24 8.49 -0.37 23.93
C ARG A 24 9.25 -0.79 22.67
N ALA A 25 8.59 -1.51 21.75
CA ALA A 25 9.22 -1.90 20.48
C ALA A 25 9.57 -0.66 19.65
N VAL A 26 8.63 0.27 19.50
CA VAL A 26 8.88 1.53 18.79
C VAL A 26 10.01 2.30 19.45
N HIS A 27 9.98 2.43 20.78
CA HIS A 27 11.03 3.15 21.51
C HIS A 27 12.42 2.53 21.29
N ARG A 28 12.51 1.19 21.26
CA ARG A 28 13.79 0.52 21.01
C ARG A 28 14.30 0.79 19.58
N LEU A 29 13.39 0.82 18.60
CA LEU A 29 13.76 1.15 17.23
C LEU A 29 14.28 2.59 17.15
N HIS A 30 13.57 3.53 17.80
CA HIS A 30 14.02 4.93 17.87
C HIS A 30 15.39 5.07 18.50
N LYS A 31 15.68 4.31 19.57
CA LYS A 31 17.02 4.34 20.17
C LYS A 31 18.11 3.85 19.22
N ALA A 32 17.75 3.04 18.24
CA ALA A 32 18.68 2.58 17.20
C ALA A 32 18.70 3.52 15.98
N GLY A 33 17.99 4.64 16.04
CA GLY A 33 17.92 5.60 14.93
C GLY A 33 17.00 5.16 13.81
N ILE A 34 16.06 4.26 14.10
CA ILE A 34 15.15 3.67 13.09
C ILE A 34 13.75 4.25 13.31
N GLU A 35 13.20 4.89 12.28
CA GLU A 35 11.82 5.38 12.29
C GLU A 35 10.85 4.22 12.02
N VAL A 36 9.62 4.37 12.49
CA VAL A 36 8.59 3.34 12.35
C VAL A 36 7.44 3.89 11.50
N ILE A 37 7.23 3.26 10.34
CA ILE A 37 6.12 3.59 9.45
C ILE A 37 5.05 2.51 9.63
N LEU A 38 3.84 2.92 9.97
CA LEU A 38 2.73 1.97 10.13
C LEU A 38 1.98 1.83 8.81
N ASP A 39 1.84 0.59 8.36
CA ASP A 39 1.06 0.28 7.15
C ASP A 39 -0.41 0.18 7.57
N VAL A 40 -1.25 1.08 7.07
CA VAL A 40 -2.63 1.22 7.54
C VAL A 40 -3.64 0.94 6.44
N VAL A 41 -4.73 0.29 6.83
CA VAL A 41 -5.82 -0.05 5.93
C VAL A 41 -7.06 0.70 6.40
N TYR A 42 -7.38 1.80 5.72
CA TYR A 42 -8.59 2.58 5.96
C TYR A 42 -9.51 2.60 4.73
N ASN A 43 -9.09 1.91 3.66
CA ASN A 43 -9.88 1.90 2.44
C ASN A 43 -11.07 0.95 2.54
N HIS A 44 -10.98 -0.09 3.40
CA HIS A 44 -12.04 -1.07 3.60
C HIS A 44 -12.01 -1.61 5.03
N THR A 45 -12.95 -2.48 5.36
CA THR A 45 -12.97 -3.19 6.64
C THR A 45 -13.09 -4.70 6.41
N CYS A 46 -12.85 -5.46 7.48
CA CYS A 46 -12.98 -6.92 7.48
C CYS A 46 -14.41 -7.42 7.29
N GLU A 47 -15.39 -6.51 7.14
CA GLU A 47 -16.80 -6.90 7.01
C GLU A 47 -17.15 -7.45 5.62
N GLY A 48 -16.27 -7.28 4.62
CA GLY A 48 -16.50 -7.84 3.29
C GLY A 48 -17.70 -7.23 2.58
N SER A 49 -18.35 -8.03 1.74
CA SER A 49 -19.50 -7.60 0.95
C SER A 49 -20.79 -7.58 1.78
N GLU A 50 -21.93 -7.39 1.10
CA GLU A 50 -23.26 -7.44 1.72
C GLU A 50 -23.57 -8.78 2.41
N ARG A 51 -22.76 -9.81 2.12
CA ARG A 51 -22.89 -11.14 2.75
C ARG A 51 -21.98 -11.32 3.96
N GLY A 52 -21.14 -10.35 4.24
CA GLY A 52 -20.18 -10.44 5.32
C GLY A 52 -20.79 -10.16 6.68
N PRO A 53 -20.03 -10.37 7.74
CA PRO A 53 -20.53 -10.16 9.11
C PRO A 53 -20.68 -8.68 9.44
N THR A 54 -21.37 -8.40 10.52
CA THR A 54 -21.49 -7.06 11.10
C THR A 54 -20.60 -7.01 12.34
N LEU A 55 -19.40 -6.46 12.17
CA LEU A 55 -18.35 -6.49 13.19
C LEU A 55 -17.80 -5.10 13.52
N SER A 56 -17.96 -4.14 12.61
CA SER A 56 -17.33 -2.84 12.70
C SER A 56 -18.38 -1.74 12.42
N TRP A 57 -18.10 -0.88 11.46
CA TRP A 57 -18.90 0.34 11.23
C TRP A 57 -20.27 0.05 10.62
N ARG A 58 -20.46 -1.12 10.00
CA ARG A 58 -21.76 -1.49 9.43
C ARG A 58 -22.85 -1.48 10.50
N GLY A 59 -22.55 -1.97 11.70
CA GLY A 59 -23.51 -2.02 12.79
C GLY A 59 -23.85 -0.66 13.38
N LEU A 60 -22.98 0.33 13.17
CA LEU A 60 -23.20 1.68 13.69
C LEU A 60 -24.02 2.52 12.71
N ASP A 61 -23.54 2.66 11.46
CA ASP A 61 -24.24 3.46 10.46
C ASP A 61 -23.69 3.08 9.06
N ASN A 62 -24.20 1.99 8.53
CA ASN A 62 -23.74 1.46 7.23
C ASN A 62 -23.75 2.54 6.14
N ALA A 63 -24.80 3.36 6.09
CA ALA A 63 -25.00 4.32 5.02
C ALA A 63 -23.99 5.48 5.07
N SER A 64 -23.48 5.79 6.25
CA SER A 64 -22.48 6.86 6.37
C SER A 64 -21.05 6.34 6.20
N TYR A 65 -20.75 5.15 6.75
CA TYR A 65 -19.38 4.66 6.75
C TYR A 65 -18.96 4.00 5.44
N TYR A 66 -19.91 3.44 4.68
CA TYR A 66 -19.56 2.72 3.45
C TYR A 66 -20.13 3.40 2.21
N ARG A 67 -19.42 3.26 1.10
CA ARG A 67 -19.92 3.72 -0.20
C ARG A 67 -20.92 2.68 -0.71
N LEU A 68 -22.14 3.11 -0.88
CA LEU A 68 -23.24 2.23 -1.32
C LEU A 68 -23.60 2.48 -2.77
N VAL A 69 -24.07 1.43 -3.44
CA VAL A 69 -24.58 1.55 -4.82
C VAL A 69 -25.86 2.40 -4.81
N ALA A 70 -25.88 3.50 -5.57
CA ALA A 70 -26.95 4.51 -5.49
C ALA A 70 -28.33 3.92 -5.75
N ASP A 71 -28.44 3.07 -6.78
CA ASP A 71 -29.73 2.52 -7.19
C ASP A 71 -30.15 1.31 -6.35
N ASN A 72 -29.22 0.76 -5.56
CA ASN A 72 -29.52 -0.40 -4.71
C ASN A 72 -28.58 -0.41 -3.51
N PRO A 73 -28.91 0.36 -2.47
CA PRO A 73 -28.00 0.52 -1.31
C PRO A 73 -27.84 -0.72 -0.42
N ARG A 74 -28.45 -1.84 -0.79
CA ARG A 74 -28.11 -3.12 -0.22
C ARG A 74 -26.64 -3.48 -0.50
N TYR A 75 -26.08 -3.03 -1.63
CA TYR A 75 -24.75 -3.39 -2.08
C TYR A 75 -23.76 -2.26 -1.83
N THR A 76 -22.55 -2.64 -1.47
CA THR A 76 -21.43 -1.70 -1.34
C THR A 76 -20.69 -1.54 -2.66
N ILE A 77 -20.19 -0.34 -2.92
CA ILE A 77 -19.21 -0.13 -3.98
C ILE A 77 -17.92 -0.83 -3.55
N ASN A 78 -17.27 -1.51 -4.47
CA ASN A 78 -16.11 -2.35 -4.16
C ASN A 78 -14.89 -1.88 -4.97
N ASP A 79 -14.41 -0.67 -4.69
CA ASP A 79 -13.20 -0.14 -5.32
C ASP A 79 -11.92 -0.77 -4.75
N THR A 80 -12.05 -1.57 -3.71
CA THR A 80 -10.91 -2.15 -3.00
C THR A 80 -10.65 -3.62 -3.35
N GLY A 81 -11.60 -4.28 -3.98
CA GLY A 81 -11.51 -5.71 -4.27
C GLY A 81 -11.89 -6.61 -3.09
N THR A 82 -12.15 -6.04 -1.91
CA THR A 82 -12.40 -6.82 -0.68
C THR A 82 -13.86 -6.92 -0.30
N GLY A 83 -14.74 -6.27 -1.07
CA GLY A 83 -16.19 -6.33 -0.86
C GLY A 83 -16.81 -5.06 -0.33
N ASN A 84 -16.02 -4.09 0.15
CA ASN A 84 -16.56 -2.80 0.61
C ASN A 84 -15.54 -1.69 0.44
N THR A 85 -15.99 -0.46 0.48
CA THR A 85 -15.16 0.74 0.41
C THR A 85 -15.65 1.72 1.46
N LEU A 86 -14.75 2.20 2.34
CA LEU A 86 -15.09 3.25 3.30
C LEU A 86 -15.32 4.57 2.57
N ASN A 87 -16.25 5.37 3.11
CA ASN A 87 -16.75 6.57 2.43
C ASN A 87 -16.05 7.83 2.92
N MET A 88 -14.94 8.19 2.29
CA MET A 88 -14.17 9.39 2.67
C MET A 88 -14.84 10.71 2.24
N THR A 89 -16.03 10.66 1.62
CA THR A 89 -16.78 11.90 1.38
C THR A 89 -17.53 12.36 2.63
N LYS A 90 -17.55 11.55 3.68
CA LYS A 90 -18.28 11.87 4.93
C LYS A 90 -17.32 12.44 5.98
N ALA A 91 -17.61 13.64 6.43
CA ALA A 91 -16.74 14.34 7.38
C ALA A 91 -16.45 13.52 8.64
N ARG A 92 -17.45 12.79 9.16
CA ARG A 92 -17.25 11.99 10.37
C ARG A 92 -16.38 10.77 10.13
N VAL A 93 -16.40 10.21 8.91
CA VAL A 93 -15.50 9.11 8.55
C VAL A 93 -14.07 9.63 8.47
N ILE A 94 -13.86 10.78 7.80
CA ILE A 94 -12.53 11.41 7.77
C ILE A 94 -12.05 11.71 9.19
N GLN A 95 -12.93 12.27 10.04
CA GLN A 95 -12.57 12.57 11.42
C GLN A 95 -12.11 11.31 12.16
N MET A 96 -12.86 10.21 12.04
CA MET A 96 -12.52 8.95 12.69
C MET A 96 -11.15 8.45 12.23
N VAL A 97 -10.86 8.53 10.93
CA VAL A 97 -9.56 8.09 10.40
C VAL A 97 -8.44 9.01 10.89
N ALA A 98 -8.66 10.33 10.86
CA ALA A 98 -7.65 11.28 11.35
C ALA A 98 -7.39 11.11 12.85
N ASP A 99 -8.43 10.84 13.64
CA ASP A 99 -8.28 10.56 15.07
C ASP A 99 -7.48 9.28 15.30
N SER A 100 -7.73 8.25 14.49
CA SER A 100 -6.96 7.00 14.55
C SER A 100 -5.47 7.26 14.23
N LEU A 101 -5.20 8.00 13.16
CA LEU A 101 -3.81 8.32 12.78
C LEU A 101 -3.12 9.13 13.89
N ARG A 102 -3.80 10.16 14.44
CA ARG A 102 -3.23 10.91 15.56
C ARG A 102 -2.96 10.02 16.78
N TYR A 103 -3.87 9.09 17.06
CA TYR A 103 -3.69 8.16 18.16
C TYR A 103 -2.41 7.32 17.98
N TRP A 104 -2.22 6.75 16.80
CA TRP A 104 -1.00 5.98 16.54
C TRP A 104 0.26 6.83 16.64
N ALA A 105 0.21 8.05 16.09
CA ALA A 105 1.36 8.96 16.12
C ALA A 105 1.70 9.38 17.56
N THR A 106 0.69 9.82 18.32
CA THR A 106 0.96 10.42 19.63
C THR A 106 1.08 9.40 20.76
N SER A 107 0.33 8.29 20.68
CA SER A 107 0.32 7.30 21.76
C SER A 107 1.37 6.21 21.57
N PHE A 108 1.79 5.96 20.34
CA PHE A 108 2.78 4.91 20.05
C PHE A 108 4.09 5.45 19.45
N GLY A 109 4.11 6.71 19.06
CA GLY A 109 5.32 7.32 18.49
C GLY A 109 5.58 6.94 17.04
N ILE A 110 4.52 6.64 16.28
CA ILE A 110 4.64 6.27 14.86
C ILE A 110 5.10 7.51 14.06
N ASP A 111 6.10 7.33 13.20
CA ASP A 111 6.76 8.43 12.46
C ASP A 111 6.14 8.69 11.10
N GLY A 112 5.25 7.80 10.65
CA GLY A 112 4.60 7.97 9.35
C GLY A 112 3.66 6.83 9.05
N PHE A 113 2.98 6.95 7.93
CA PHE A 113 1.98 5.97 7.52
C PHE A 113 2.12 5.62 6.04
N ARG A 114 1.99 4.33 5.73
CA ARG A 114 1.81 3.86 4.36
C ARG A 114 0.34 3.47 4.23
N PHE A 115 -0.35 4.10 3.30
CA PHE A 115 -1.79 3.90 3.11
C PHE A 115 -2.03 2.85 2.04
N ASP A 116 -2.51 1.69 2.47
CA ASP A 116 -2.97 0.62 1.61
C ASP A 116 -4.07 1.16 0.68
N LEU A 117 -3.98 0.88 -0.61
CA LEU A 117 -4.89 1.40 -1.64
C LEU A 117 -5.18 2.90 -1.39
N GLY A 118 -4.13 3.68 -1.23
CA GLY A 118 -4.25 5.09 -0.85
C GLY A 118 -5.11 5.91 -1.80
N LEU A 119 -5.21 5.49 -3.06
CA LEU A 119 -6.07 6.13 -4.04
C LEU A 119 -7.53 6.17 -3.58
N THR A 120 -8.00 5.07 -3.00
CA THR A 120 -9.40 4.96 -2.52
C THR A 120 -9.76 6.06 -1.54
N LEU A 121 -8.78 6.49 -0.71
CA LEU A 121 -9.03 7.51 0.32
C LEU A 121 -9.23 8.91 -0.28
N GLY A 122 -8.80 9.10 -1.53
CA GLY A 122 -9.00 10.36 -2.26
C GLY A 122 -10.17 10.31 -3.24
N ARG A 123 -11.03 9.30 -3.16
CA ARG A 123 -12.18 9.20 -4.06
C ARG A 123 -13.33 10.08 -3.60
N GLU A 124 -13.65 11.06 -4.41
CA GLU A 124 -14.83 11.90 -4.27
C GLU A 124 -15.99 11.35 -5.14
N ALA A 125 -17.03 12.14 -5.33
CA ALA A 125 -18.20 11.70 -6.10
C ALA A 125 -17.88 11.39 -7.57
N THR A 126 -16.90 12.08 -8.14
CA THR A 126 -16.54 11.96 -9.55
C THR A 126 -15.30 11.12 -9.79
N GLY A 127 -14.73 10.50 -8.74
CA GLY A 127 -13.52 9.71 -8.84
C GLY A 127 -12.41 10.28 -7.97
N PHE A 128 -11.16 9.89 -8.25
CA PHE A 128 -10.01 10.36 -7.49
C PHE A 128 -9.79 11.86 -7.68
N ASP A 129 -9.58 12.56 -6.58
CA ASP A 129 -9.29 14.00 -6.58
C ASP A 129 -8.11 14.28 -5.65
N PRO A 130 -6.98 14.79 -6.18
CA PRO A 130 -5.85 15.17 -5.30
C PRO A 130 -6.18 16.31 -4.34
N GLY A 131 -7.31 17.00 -4.55
CA GLY A 131 -7.84 18.00 -3.62
C GLY A 131 -8.90 17.45 -2.68
N ALA A 132 -9.04 16.14 -2.59
CA ALA A 132 -10.05 15.54 -1.72
C ALA A 132 -9.87 15.96 -0.26
N ALA A 133 -10.99 16.09 0.44
CA ALA A 133 -11.00 16.55 1.84
C ALA A 133 -10.09 15.72 2.74
N PHE A 134 -9.99 14.41 2.50
CA PHE A 134 -9.10 13.56 3.28
C PHE A 134 -7.66 14.05 3.24
N PHE A 135 -7.13 14.35 2.05
CA PHE A 135 -5.75 14.81 1.91
C PHE A 135 -5.54 16.17 2.57
N ASP A 136 -6.50 17.06 2.43
CA ASP A 136 -6.38 18.40 3.04
C ASP A 136 -6.39 18.31 4.57
N VAL A 137 -7.25 17.44 5.13
CA VAL A 137 -7.27 17.24 6.59
C VAL A 137 -5.90 16.77 7.08
N LEU A 138 -5.29 15.77 6.41
CA LEU A 138 -3.98 15.27 6.85
C LEU A 138 -2.89 16.33 6.73
N ARG A 139 -2.89 17.11 5.64
CA ARG A 139 -1.83 18.08 5.36
C ARG A 139 -1.88 19.30 6.31
N GLN A 140 -3.08 19.69 6.74
CA GLN A 140 -3.21 20.84 7.64
C GLN A 140 -3.13 20.49 9.12
N ASP A 141 -3.24 19.20 9.45
CA ASP A 141 -3.21 18.76 10.84
C ASP A 141 -1.82 19.01 11.45
N PRO A 142 -1.74 19.63 12.64
CA PRO A 142 -0.43 19.98 13.21
C PRO A 142 0.43 18.78 13.64
N VAL A 143 -0.18 17.60 13.80
CA VAL A 143 0.54 16.36 14.06
C VAL A 143 0.83 15.64 12.75
N LEU A 144 -0.22 15.33 11.99
CA LEU A 144 -0.12 14.44 10.82
C LEU A 144 0.65 15.09 9.66
N GLY A 145 0.53 16.42 9.51
CA GLY A 145 1.20 17.12 8.41
C GLY A 145 2.72 17.14 8.50
N ARG A 146 3.28 16.70 9.64
CA ARG A 146 4.73 16.61 9.84
C ARG A 146 5.27 15.20 9.64
N LEU A 147 4.40 14.21 9.49
CA LEU A 147 4.79 12.83 9.42
C LEU A 147 5.05 12.41 7.96
N LYS A 148 5.67 11.27 7.80
CA LYS A 148 5.86 10.66 6.47
C LYS A 148 4.54 10.04 6.03
N LEU A 149 4.00 10.53 4.92
CA LEU A 149 2.74 10.04 4.35
C LEU A 149 3.06 9.40 3.01
N ILE A 150 2.84 8.09 2.91
CA ILE A 150 3.20 7.30 1.74
C ILE A 150 1.92 6.65 1.21
N ALA A 151 1.63 6.82 -0.07
CA ALA A 151 0.45 6.23 -0.67
C ALA A 151 0.82 5.06 -1.57
N GLU A 152 -0.01 4.02 -1.52
CA GLU A 152 -0.12 3.08 -2.60
C GLU A 152 -1.06 3.73 -3.62
N PRO A 153 -0.57 4.09 -4.83
CA PRO A 153 -1.33 5.00 -5.69
C PRO A 153 -2.26 4.29 -6.66
N TRP A 154 -2.85 3.18 -6.25
CA TRP A 154 -3.79 2.42 -7.09
C TRP A 154 -4.92 1.82 -6.24
N ASP A 155 -5.96 1.36 -6.94
CA ASP A 155 -7.02 0.50 -6.43
C ASP A 155 -7.67 -0.21 -7.63
N VAL A 156 -8.77 -0.96 -7.43
CA VAL A 156 -9.38 -1.72 -8.50
C VAL A 156 -10.60 -1.04 -9.13
N GLY A 157 -10.93 0.16 -8.67
CA GLY A 157 -12.07 0.92 -9.19
C GLY A 157 -11.75 1.66 -10.49
N PRO A 158 -12.74 2.31 -11.06
CA PRO A 158 -12.53 3.11 -12.29
C PRO A 158 -11.50 4.21 -12.08
N GLY A 159 -10.57 4.37 -13.03
CA GLY A 159 -9.48 5.33 -12.89
C GLY A 159 -8.51 4.97 -11.77
N GLY A 160 -8.41 3.70 -11.44
CA GLY A 160 -7.71 3.19 -10.26
C GLY A 160 -6.19 3.10 -10.37
N TYR A 161 -5.56 3.99 -11.14
CA TYR A 161 -4.10 4.09 -11.20
C TYR A 161 -3.72 5.56 -11.27
N GLN A 162 -3.12 6.09 -10.20
CA GLN A 162 -2.89 7.52 -10.07
C GLN A 162 -1.43 7.85 -9.65
N LEU A 163 -0.48 7.02 -10.02
CA LEU A 163 0.94 7.29 -9.73
C LEU A 163 1.34 8.67 -10.28
N GLY A 164 1.91 9.51 -9.43
CA GLY A 164 2.31 10.87 -9.78
C GLY A 164 1.22 11.91 -9.56
N ASN A 165 0.01 11.50 -9.17
CA ASN A 165 -1.12 12.42 -9.08
C ASN A 165 -1.53 12.80 -7.65
N PHE A 166 -0.86 12.27 -6.61
CA PHE A 166 -1.17 12.63 -5.23
C PHE A 166 -0.70 14.06 -4.93
N PRO A 167 -1.28 14.70 -3.90
CA PRO A 167 -0.91 16.08 -3.60
C PRO A 167 0.49 16.19 -2.96
N PRO A 168 1.09 17.38 -2.97
CA PRO A 168 2.36 17.61 -2.26
C PRO A 168 2.25 17.20 -0.79
N GLY A 169 3.33 16.65 -0.24
CA GLY A 169 3.36 16.11 1.11
C GLY A 169 3.26 14.60 1.16
N PHE A 170 2.73 14.00 0.09
CA PHE A 170 2.69 12.52 -0.04
C PHE A 170 3.85 12.01 -0.87
N ALA A 171 4.44 10.91 -0.43
CA ALA A 171 5.28 10.06 -1.27
C ALA A 171 4.42 8.91 -1.80
N GLU A 172 4.85 8.30 -2.89
CA GLU A 172 4.08 7.24 -3.55
C GLU A 172 4.98 6.04 -3.85
N TRP A 173 4.46 4.84 -3.62
CA TRP A 173 5.13 3.63 -4.08
C TRP A 173 5.20 3.65 -5.61
N ASN A 174 6.43 3.57 -6.15
CA ASN A 174 6.66 3.73 -7.59
C ASN A 174 6.84 2.35 -8.24
N ASP A 175 5.74 1.77 -8.70
CA ASP A 175 5.77 0.49 -9.40
C ASP A 175 6.51 0.59 -10.75
N LYS A 176 6.50 1.76 -11.39
CA LYS A 176 7.27 1.93 -12.62
C LYS A 176 8.77 1.86 -12.38
N TYR A 177 9.23 2.32 -11.20
CA TYR A 177 10.62 2.10 -10.82
C TYR A 177 10.90 0.61 -10.69
N ARG A 178 10.07 -0.10 -9.92
CA ARG A 178 10.19 -1.54 -9.70
C ARG A 178 10.29 -2.29 -11.04
N ASP A 179 9.30 -2.06 -11.89
CA ASP A 179 9.19 -2.83 -13.13
C ASP A 179 10.33 -2.49 -14.10
N THR A 180 10.69 -1.21 -14.24
CA THR A 180 11.78 -0.79 -15.11
C THR A 180 13.12 -1.42 -14.67
N VAL A 181 13.39 -1.42 -13.36
CA VAL A 181 14.65 -2.00 -12.86
C VAL A 181 14.67 -3.51 -13.12
N ARG A 182 13.57 -4.20 -12.81
CA ARG A 182 13.49 -5.64 -13.03
C ARG A 182 13.64 -5.99 -14.51
N GLU A 183 12.94 -5.26 -15.40
CA GLU A 183 13.02 -5.48 -16.83
C GLU A 183 14.45 -5.25 -17.36
N TYR A 184 15.10 -4.20 -16.89
CA TYR A 184 16.48 -3.90 -17.31
C TYR A 184 17.43 -5.03 -16.91
N TRP A 185 17.34 -5.48 -15.64
CA TRP A 185 18.27 -6.49 -15.15
C TRP A 185 17.96 -7.89 -15.67
N ARG A 186 16.73 -8.18 -16.07
CA ARG A 186 16.47 -9.46 -16.75
C ARG A 186 16.88 -9.42 -18.23
N GLY A 187 17.35 -8.29 -18.75
CA GLY A 187 17.94 -8.18 -20.07
C GLY A 187 17.00 -7.71 -21.16
N GLU A 188 15.90 -7.02 -20.83
CA GLU A 188 15.00 -6.52 -21.87
C GLU A 188 15.64 -5.39 -22.67
N PRO A 189 15.54 -5.45 -24.00
CA PRO A 189 16.12 -4.41 -24.85
C PRO A 189 15.38 -3.08 -24.70
N GLY A 190 16.11 -1.98 -24.92
CA GLY A 190 15.50 -0.65 -24.95
C GLY A 190 15.28 0.02 -23.60
N LYS A 191 15.57 -0.65 -22.48
CA LYS A 191 15.21 -0.15 -21.15
C LYS A 191 16.21 0.86 -20.54
N ARG A 192 17.32 1.13 -21.23
CA ARG A 192 18.36 2.01 -20.65
C ARG A 192 17.86 3.44 -20.38
N GLY A 193 17.06 4.00 -21.31
CA GLY A 193 16.52 5.35 -21.13
C GLY A 193 15.52 5.41 -20.00
N ASP A 194 14.65 4.40 -19.92
CA ASP A 194 13.68 4.32 -18.84
C ASP A 194 14.40 4.19 -17.48
N LEU A 195 15.40 3.33 -17.39
CA LEU A 195 16.17 3.17 -16.16
C LEU A 195 16.81 4.50 -15.73
N ALA A 196 17.40 5.22 -16.68
CA ALA A 196 18.00 6.52 -16.38
C ALA A 196 16.98 7.49 -15.80
N ALA A 197 15.76 7.53 -16.38
CA ALA A 197 14.70 8.39 -15.88
C ALA A 197 14.25 7.99 -14.45
N ARG A 198 14.16 6.67 -14.20
CA ARG A 198 13.78 6.18 -12.85
C ARG A 198 14.85 6.54 -11.81
N LEU A 199 16.14 6.31 -12.14
CA LEU A 199 17.25 6.62 -11.24
C LEU A 199 17.39 8.13 -11.00
N ALA A 200 17.01 8.96 -11.98
CA ALA A 200 17.03 10.42 -11.84
C ALA A 200 15.84 10.98 -11.06
N GLY A 201 15.01 10.12 -10.47
CA GLY A 201 13.91 10.57 -9.62
C GLY A 201 12.54 10.61 -10.29
N SER A 202 12.40 9.95 -11.44
CA SER A 202 11.11 9.82 -12.14
C SER A 202 10.44 11.18 -12.39
N GLY A 203 11.18 12.14 -12.94
CA GLY A 203 10.66 13.49 -13.19
C GLY A 203 9.44 13.52 -14.10
N ASP A 204 9.37 12.59 -15.05
CA ASP A 204 8.20 12.44 -15.92
C ASP A 204 6.91 12.19 -15.15
N LEU A 205 7.02 11.62 -13.94
CA LEU A 205 5.88 11.33 -13.07
C LEU A 205 5.67 12.42 -12.01
N PHE A 206 6.76 12.95 -11.42
CA PHE A 206 6.67 13.75 -10.22
C PHE A 206 7.00 15.24 -10.38
N ASP A 207 7.54 15.70 -11.54
CA ASP A 207 7.89 17.11 -11.75
C ASP A 207 6.66 18.01 -11.95
N ARG A 208 5.50 17.52 -11.61
CA ARG A 208 4.25 18.26 -11.70
C ARG A 208 3.75 18.61 -10.32
N ARG A 209 2.93 19.63 -10.21
CA ARG A 209 2.23 20.01 -8.97
C ARG A 209 3.18 20.22 -7.79
N ALA A 210 4.35 20.80 -8.06
CA ALA A 210 5.34 21.12 -7.01
C ALA A 210 5.86 19.88 -6.27
N ARG A 211 5.84 18.73 -6.91
CA ARG A 211 6.40 17.50 -6.35
C ARG A 211 7.93 17.48 -6.51
N ARG A 212 8.59 16.63 -5.77
CA ARG A 212 10.05 16.52 -5.75
C ARG A 212 10.46 15.05 -5.93
N PRO A 213 11.72 14.77 -6.27
CA PRO A 213 12.15 13.37 -6.43
C PRO A 213 11.90 12.47 -5.22
N TRP A 214 11.90 13.04 -3.99
CA TRP A 214 11.61 12.24 -2.80
C TRP A 214 10.17 11.75 -2.74
N ALA A 215 9.29 12.25 -3.60
CA ALA A 215 7.93 11.73 -3.70
C ALA A 215 7.92 10.29 -4.24
N SER A 216 8.98 9.87 -4.93
CA SER A 216 9.11 8.52 -5.43
C SER A 216 9.68 7.61 -4.33
N VAL A 217 8.88 6.67 -3.84
CA VAL A 217 9.40 5.58 -3.01
C VAL A 217 9.83 4.46 -3.96
N ASN A 218 11.14 4.34 -4.13
CA ASN A 218 11.73 3.36 -5.03
C ASN A 218 11.77 1.99 -4.35
N LEU A 219 11.20 0.98 -4.98
CA LEU A 219 11.15 -0.37 -4.41
C LEU A 219 11.47 -1.38 -5.50
N LEU A 220 11.96 -2.54 -5.13
CA LEU A 220 12.19 -3.67 -6.04
C LEU A 220 11.26 -4.83 -5.73
N ALA A 221 10.82 -4.95 -4.49
CA ALA A 221 9.89 -5.99 -4.04
C ALA A 221 9.03 -5.41 -2.93
N ALA A 222 7.85 -5.96 -2.73
CA ALA A 222 6.92 -5.57 -1.68
C ALA A 222 6.22 -6.84 -1.19
N HIS A 223 5.18 -6.67 -0.38
CA HIS A 223 4.41 -7.81 0.13
C HIS A 223 3.60 -8.50 -0.99
N ASP A 224 3.26 -7.75 -2.04
CA ASP A 224 2.58 -8.32 -3.21
C ASP A 224 3.62 -8.78 -4.24
N GLY A 225 3.35 -9.91 -4.89
CA GLY A 225 4.20 -10.42 -5.93
C GLY A 225 5.44 -11.13 -5.38
N PHE A 226 6.45 -11.25 -6.20
CA PHE A 226 7.65 -12.03 -5.90
C PHE A 226 8.55 -11.35 -4.87
N THR A 227 9.16 -12.14 -3.99
CA THR A 227 10.29 -11.69 -3.19
C THR A 227 11.46 -11.36 -4.12
N LEU A 228 12.46 -10.65 -3.59
CA LEU A 228 13.64 -10.33 -4.39
C LEU A 228 14.33 -11.61 -4.90
N ALA A 229 14.39 -12.65 -4.07
CA ALA A 229 14.96 -13.93 -4.48
C ALA A 229 14.16 -14.58 -5.60
N ASP A 230 12.83 -14.54 -5.50
CA ASP A 230 11.96 -15.16 -6.51
C ASP A 230 12.08 -14.48 -7.87
N THR A 231 12.39 -13.19 -7.91
CA THR A 231 12.54 -12.48 -9.19
C THR A 231 13.68 -13.02 -10.04
N VAL A 232 14.63 -13.72 -9.43
CA VAL A 232 15.75 -14.35 -10.18
C VAL A 232 15.66 -15.88 -10.21
N MET A 233 14.57 -16.45 -9.65
CA MET A 233 14.45 -17.91 -9.56
C MET A 233 13.25 -18.47 -10.32
N TYR A 234 12.20 -17.67 -10.57
CA TYR A 234 10.96 -18.18 -11.16
C TYR A 234 10.51 -17.33 -12.34
N GLU A 235 10.02 -17.98 -13.38
CA GLU A 235 9.28 -17.30 -14.47
C GLU A 235 7.81 -17.13 -14.08
N GLU A 236 7.25 -18.13 -13.42
CA GLU A 236 5.82 -18.18 -13.11
C GLU A 236 5.61 -18.18 -11.59
N ARG A 237 4.46 -17.68 -11.17
CA ARG A 237 4.12 -17.69 -9.74
C ARG A 237 3.82 -19.11 -9.26
N HIS A 238 4.10 -19.38 -8.00
CA HIS A 238 3.96 -20.68 -7.35
C HIS A 238 3.25 -20.49 -6.02
N ASN A 239 1.95 -20.16 -6.08
CA ASN A 239 1.14 -19.87 -4.89
C ASN A 239 0.09 -20.94 -4.63
N GLU A 240 0.27 -22.15 -5.15
CA GLU A 240 -0.69 -23.25 -4.98
C GLU A 240 -0.93 -23.57 -3.51
N ALA A 241 0.09 -23.43 -2.69
CA ALA A 241 0.02 -23.80 -1.26
C ALA A 241 -0.95 -22.94 -0.46
N ASN A 242 -1.36 -21.76 -0.98
CA ASN A 242 -2.31 -20.92 -0.24
C ASN A 242 -3.77 -21.30 -0.46
N GLY A 243 -4.04 -22.30 -1.30
CA GLY A 243 -5.40 -22.82 -1.50
C GLY A 243 -6.26 -22.02 -2.48
N GLU A 244 -5.66 -21.09 -3.24
CA GLU A 244 -6.39 -20.24 -4.20
C GLU A 244 -6.13 -20.65 -5.65
N ASP A 245 -5.75 -21.91 -5.88
CA ASP A 245 -5.50 -22.47 -7.22
C ASP A 245 -4.49 -21.64 -8.03
N ASN A 246 -3.45 -21.14 -7.36
CA ASN A 246 -2.41 -20.31 -7.97
C ASN A 246 -2.96 -19.03 -8.64
N ARG A 247 -4.13 -18.57 -8.24
CA ARG A 247 -4.73 -17.35 -8.80
C ARG A 247 -4.26 -16.08 -8.07
N ASP A 248 -3.79 -16.23 -6.84
CA ASP A 248 -3.38 -15.12 -5.98
C ASP A 248 -2.01 -14.57 -6.42
N GLY A 249 -1.78 -13.29 -6.15
CA GLY A 249 -0.53 -12.61 -6.46
C GLY A 249 -0.44 -12.15 -7.91
N HIS A 250 0.61 -11.39 -8.22
CA HIS A 250 0.82 -10.85 -9.57
C HIS A 250 1.13 -11.96 -10.56
N SER A 251 0.51 -11.88 -11.74
CA SER A 251 0.82 -12.80 -12.85
C SER A 251 2.04 -12.34 -13.65
N HIS A 252 2.44 -11.06 -13.54
CA HIS A 252 3.59 -10.53 -14.26
C HIS A 252 4.55 -9.88 -13.26
N ASN A 253 5.70 -10.55 -13.04
CA ASN A 253 6.67 -10.12 -12.03
C ASN A 253 7.97 -9.58 -12.62
N ALA A 254 8.07 -9.52 -13.97
CA ALA A 254 9.29 -9.11 -14.67
C ALA A 254 10.51 -9.89 -14.15
N SER A 255 10.34 -11.18 -13.97
CA SER A 255 11.32 -12.10 -13.38
C SER A 255 12.02 -12.93 -14.45
N ARG A 256 13.06 -13.66 -14.07
CA ARG A 256 13.75 -14.59 -14.95
C ARG A 256 14.42 -15.69 -14.15
N ASN A 257 14.21 -16.96 -14.55
CA ASN A 257 14.72 -18.11 -13.81
C ASN A 257 16.18 -18.46 -14.11
N TRP A 258 16.76 -17.86 -15.17
CA TRP A 258 18.14 -18.03 -15.58
C TRP A 258 18.52 -19.47 -15.96
N GLY A 259 17.53 -20.32 -16.26
CA GLY A 259 17.77 -21.67 -16.79
C GLY A 259 17.18 -22.79 -15.95
N ALA A 260 16.65 -22.50 -14.76
CA ALA A 260 15.99 -23.50 -13.94
C ALA A 260 14.88 -22.85 -13.12
N GLU A 261 13.69 -23.42 -13.16
CA GLU A 261 12.56 -22.92 -12.38
C GLU A 261 12.74 -23.35 -10.93
N GLY A 262 12.87 -22.36 -10.03
CA GLY A 262 13.05 -22.63 -8.61
C GLY A 262 14.49 -22.92 -8.20
N PRO A 263 14.72 -23.47 -7.01
CA PRO A 263 16.07 -23.76 -6.53
C PRO A 263 16.82 -24.75 -7.40
N THR A 264 18.14 -24.57 -7.49
CA THR A 264 18.99 -25.46 -8.29
C THR A 264 20.39 -25.52 -7.66
N ASP A 265 21.10 -26.63 -7.88
CA ASP A 265 22.50 -26.78 -7.48
C ASP A 265 23.47 -26.42 -8.62
N ASP A 266 22.99 -25.98 -9.78
CA ASP A 266 23.83 -25.62 -10.91
C ASP A 266 24.61 -24.34 -10.58
N PRO A 267 25.95 -24.41 -10.49
CA PRO A 267 26.74 -23.24 -10.11
C PRO A 267 26.71 -22.11 -11.14
N ALA A 268 26.54 -22.41 -12.43
CA ALA A 268 26.50 -21.38 -13.46
C ALA A 268 25.20 -20.56 -13.36
N ILE A 269 24.08 -21.26 -13.08
CA ILE A 269 22.79 -20.59 -12.89
C ILE A 269 22.82 -19.73 -11.62
N ASN A 270 23.35 -20.29 -10.52
CA ASN A 270 23.43 -19.57 -9.25
C ASN A 270 24.35 -18.35 -9.33
N ASP A 271 25.45 -18.44 -10.11
CA ASP A 271 26.33 -17.30 -10.35
C ASP A 271 25.57 -16.19 -11.12
N ALA A 272 24.83 -16.58 -12.16
CA ALA A 272 24.04 -15.60 -12.93
C ALA A 272 22.99 -14.91 -12.03
N ARG A 273 22.27 -15.68 -11.22
CA ARG A 273 21.29 -15.14 -10.28
C ARG A 273 21.92 -14.18 -9.27
N GLY A 274 23.10 -14.55 -8.75
CA GLY A 274 23.82 -13.73 -7.78
C GLY A 274 24.30 -12.39 -8.35
N ARG A 275 24.63 -12.37 -9.64
CA ARG A 275 25.03 -11.11 -10.28
C ARG A 275 23.85 -10.16 -10.48
N VAL A 276 22.69 -10.67 -10.70
CA VAL A 276 21.48 -9.87 -10.93
C VAL A 276 20.86 -9.42 -9.61
N UNK A 277 20.69 -10.41 -8.70
CA UNK A 277 20.09 -10.26 -7.57
C UNK A 277 20.64 -9.45 -6.78
#